data_059bcb052cb1d82c25432db7c68b1ee0
#
_entry.id   059bcb052cb1d82c25432db7c68b1ee0
#
_cell.length_a   1.000
_cell.length_b   1.000
_cell.length_c   1.000
_cell.angle_alpha   90.00
_cell.angle_beta   90.00
_cell.angle_gamma   90.00
#
_symmetry.space_group_name_H-M   'P 1'
#
loop_
_entity.id
_entity.type
_entity.pdbx_description
1 polymer ?
#
loop_
_entity_poly.entity_id
_entity_poly.type
_entity_poly.pdbx_seq_one_letter_code
_entity_poly.pdbx_strand_id
1 'polypeptide(L)'
;LGDVYKRQEYRPELLRPSLPVLPSNTCDGQIHLIAKEPVIQEERLSDSDLIFACGRGLNKKEEIADLKKAAQFFGGQVGCSRPVFMDGLLGAESLIGMSGHLCSPSCCLTIGVSGAAAFLAGIQKSRKIIAVNTDEKAPIFSCCDIGIIGDGREILDELLKRLEDENNEME
;
A
#
# COMPACT_ATOMS: atom_id res chain seq x y z
N LEU A 1 -12.48 32.26 18.67
CA LEU A 1 -11.43 31.33 18.26
C LEU A 1 -12.01 30.33 17.25
N GLY A 2 -12.40 30.82 16.12
CA GLY A 2 -12.86 30.08 14.96
C GLY A 2 -12.30 30.75 13.72
N ASP A 3 -11.88 30.01 12.74
CA ASP A 3 -11.40 30.42 11.42
C ASP A 3 -9.89 30.62 11.25
N VAL A 4 -9.16 29.53 11.27
CA VAL A 4 -7.80 29.53 10.73
C VAL A 4 -7.61 28.57 9.55
N TYR A 5 -8.62 27.80 9.16
CA TYR A 5 -8.54 26.95 7.97
C TYR A 5 -9.57 27.36 6.92
N LYS A 6 -9.38 28.53 6.30
CA LYS A 6 -9.97 28.76 4.97
C LYS A 6 -9.30 27.75 4.03
N ARG A 7 -10.10 26.82 3.48
CA ARG A 7 -9.68 26.01 2.34
C ARG A 7 -9.13 26.96 1.29
N GLN A 8 -7.83 26.90 1.04
CA GLN A 8 -7.27 27.51 -0.15
C GLN A 8 -7.91 26.82 -1.34
N GLU A 9 -8.76 27.53 -2.04
CA GLU A 9 -9.24 27.05 -3.35
C GLU A 9 -8.02 26.84 -4.22
N TYR A 10 -7.80 25.58 -4.63
CA TYR A 10 -6.78 25.24 -5.60
C TYR A 10 -7.12 25.95 -6.91
N ARG A 11 -6.37 27.00 -7.24
CA ARG A 11 -6.45 27.70 -8.53
C ARG A 11 -5.27 27.26 -9.40
N PRO A 12 -5.46 26.25 -10.26
CA PRO A 12 -4.38 25.73 -11.10
C PRO A 12 -3.80 26.80 -12.07
N GLU A 13 -4.56 27.83 -12.36
CA GLU A 13 -4.19 28.91 -13.27
C GLU A 13 -3.10 29.85 -12.66
N LEU A 14 -2.98 29.91 -11.34
CA LEU A 14 -2.00 30.76 -10.68
C LEU A 14 -0.65 30.07 -10.41
N LEU A 15 -0.55 28.77 -10.66
CA LEU A 15 0.64 27.94 -10.36
C LEU A 15 1.42 27.52 -11.61
N ARG A 16 1.17 28.14 -12.76
CA ARG A 16 2.06 28.03 -13.91
C ARG A 16 2.82 29.35 -14.11
N PRO A 17 3.89 29.63 -13.37
CA PRO A 17 4.92 30.43 -13.97
C PRO A 17 5.32 29.64 -15.22
N SER A 18 5.29 30.27 -16.40
CA SER A 18 5.93 29.72 -17.55
C SER A 18 7.41 29.58 -17.20
N LEU A 19 7.77 28.37 -16.75
CA LEU A 19 9.18 28.06 -16.56
C LEU A 19 9.85 28.28 -17.90
N PRO A 20 10.87 29.14 -17.99
CA PRO A 20 11.62 29.30 -19.23
C PRO A 20 12.11 27.92 -19.62
N VAL A 21 11.74 27.47 -20.80
CA VAL A 21 12.31 26.27 -21.41
C VAL A 21 13.79 26.62 -21.62
N LEU A 22 14.65 26.18 -20.73
CA LEU A 22 16.08 26.33 -20.92
C LEU A 22 16.44 25.50 -22.15
N PRO A 23 17.10 26.12 -23.15
CA PRO A 23 17.58 25.38 -24.31
C PRO A 23 18.50 24.26 -23.81
N SER A 24 18.38 23.07 -24.39
CA SER A 24 19.09 21.85 -24.00
C SER A 24 20.62 21.94 -24.00
N ASN A 25 21.19 23.05 -24.47
CA ASN A 25 22.63 23.28 -24.62
C ASN A 25 23.23 24.20 -23.54
N THR A 26 22.53 24.58 -22.48
CA THR A 26 23.07 25.47 -21.44
C THR A 26 23.57 24.76 -20.20
N CYS A 27 23.69 23.44 -20.22
CA CYS A 27 24.40 22.71 -19.18
C CYS A 27 25.88 22.76 -19.48
N ASP A 28 26.62 23.67 -18.82
CA ASP A 28 28.10 23.72 -18.83
C ASP A 28 28.62 22.41 -18.22
N GLY A 29 28.70 21.35 -19.02
CA GLY A 29 29.57 20.20 -18.88
C GLY A 29 29.72 19.47 -17.53
N GLN A 30 29.01 19.88 -16.50
CA GLN A 30 29.18 19.30 -15.15
C GLN A 30 28.24 18.13 -14.83
N ILE A 31 27.19 17.90 -15.63
CA ILE A 31 26.29 16.79 -15.46
C ILE A 31 26.31 15.93 -16.72
N HIS A 32 26.90 14.75 -16.61
CA HIS A 32 26.94 13.76 -17.68
C HIS A 32 26.01 12.61 -17.34
N LEU A 33 25.09 12.27 -18.26
CA LEU A 33 24.32 11.04 -18.16
C LEU A 33 25.25 9.86 -18.43
N ILE A 34 25.62 9.11 -17.39
CA ILE A 34 26.57 7.99 -17.48
C ILE A 34 25.86 6.74 -18.01
N ALA A 35 24.63 6.49 -17.59
CA ALA A 35 23.83 5.37 -18.04
C ALA A 35 22.34 5.68 -17.91
N LYS A 36 21.54 5.11 -18.79
CA LYS A 36 20.09 5.09 -18.67
C LYS A 36 19.64 3.64 -18.74
N GLU A 37 19.35 3.06 -17.61
CA GLU A 37 18.77 1.73 -17.52
C GLU A 37 17.25 1.85 -17.56
N PRO A 38 16.55 1.08 -18.42
CA PRO A 38 15.10 1.01 -18.35
C PRO A 38 14.73 0.35 -17.02
N VAL A 39 14.05 1.07 -16.16
CA VAL A 39 13.38 0.46 -15.03
C VAL A 39 12.22 -0.35 -15.62
N ILE A 40 12.33 -1.68 -15.54
CA ILE A 40 11.19 -2.56 -15.79
C ILE A 40 10.13 -2.10 -14.79
N GLN A 41 9.04 -1.53 -15.27
CA GLN A 41 7.92 -1.15 -14.42
C GLN A 41 7.28 -2.46 -13.96
N GLU A 42 7.75 -2.98 -12.83
CA GLU A 42 6.92 -3.85 -12.02
C GLU A 42 5.67 -3.05 -11.67
N GLU A 43 4.50 -3.67 -11.74
CA GLU A 43 3.24 -3.04 -11.39
C GLU A 43 3.39 -2.38 -10.02
N ARG A 44 3.24 -1.06 -9.99
CA ARG A 44 3.42 -0.31 -8.76
C ARG A 44 2.29 -0.65 -7.81
N LEU A 45 2.59 -0.79 -6.54
CA LEU A 45 1.59 -1.01 -5.50
C LEU A 45 0.44 0.02 -5.57
N SER A 46 0.74 1.27 -5.97
CA SER A 46 -0.24 2.34 -6.14
C SER A 46 -1.26 2.09 -7.25
N ASP A 47 -0.94 1.24 -8.21
CA ASP A 47 -1.74 1.00 -9.42
C ASP A 47 -2.56 -0.30 -9.29
N SER A 48 -2.37 -1.04 -8.20
CA SER A 48 -3.07 -2.30 -7.94
C SER A 48 -4.51 -2.08 -7.48
N ASP A 49 -5.42 -2.84 -8.06
CA ASP A 49 -6.85 -2.85 -7.68
C ASP A 49 -7.13 -3.63 -6.40
N LEU A 50 -6.26 -4.56 -6.04
CA LEU A 50 -6.38 -5.38 -4.84
C LEU A 50 -5.06 -5.37 -4.07
N ILE A 51 -5.12 -4.97 -2.79
CA ILE A 51 -3.96 -4.91 -1.92
C ILE A 51 -4.17 -5.77 -0.68
N PHE A 52 -3.20 -6.62 -0.40
CA PHE A 52 -3.07 -7.37 0.84
C PHE A 52 -2.03 -6.67 1.72
N ALA A 53 -2.46 -5.90 2.69
CA ALA A 53 -1.58 -5.10 3.53
C ALA A 53 -1.32 -5.78 4.88
N CYS A 54 -0.06 -6.06 5.20
CA CYS A 54 0.31 -6.67 6.46
C CYS A 54 0.85 -5.66 7.49
N GLY A 55 0.49 -5.91 8.73
CA GLY A 55 1.04 -5.27 9.91
C GLY A 55 1.84 -6.25 10.78
N ARG A 56 2.22 -5.83 11.99
CA ARG A 56 2.97 -6.67 12.94
C ARG A 56 2.26 -7.95 13.38
N GLY A 57 0.99 -8.10 13.07
CA GLY A 57 0.27 -9.37 13.28
C GLY A 57 0.78 -10.51 12.39
N LEU A 58 1.47 -10.19 11.28
CA LEU A 58 2.22 -11.13 10.45
C LEU A 58 3.69 -10.70 10.49
N ASN A 59 4.51 -11.38 11.28
CA ASN A 59 5.88 -10.95 11.57
C ASN A 59 6.96 -11.99 11.21
N LYS A 60 6.58 -13.10 10.57
CA LYS A 60 7.49 -14.15 10.12
C LYS A 60 7.62 -14.14 8.61
N LYS A 61 8.79 -14.52 8.11
CA LYS A 61 9.05 -14.60 6.67
C LYS A 61 8.13 -15.59 5.96
N GLU A 62 7.81 -16.68 6.62
CA GLU A 62 6.88 -17.71 6.12
C GLU A 62 5.47 -17.14 5.93
N GLU A 63 4.98 -16.38 6.91
CA GLU A 63 3.67 -15.72 6.84
C GLU A 63 3.60 -14.69 5.71
N ILE A 64 4.69 -13.95 5.48
CA ILE A 64 4.80 -13.02 4.36
C ILE A 64 4.84 -13.77 3.01
N ALA A 65 5.51 -14.93 2.95
CA ALA A 65 5.52 -15.75 1.75
C ALA A 65 4.13 -16.29 1.42
N ASP A 66 3.40 -16.74 2.43
CA ASP A 66 2.03 -17.21 2.31
C ASP A 66 1.07 -16.08 1.88
N LEU A 67 1.24 -14.88 2.45
CA LEU A 67 0.48 -13.70 2.04
C LEU A 67 0.74 -13.34 0.56
N LYS A 68 1.99 -13.47 0.10
CA LYS A 68 2.34 -13.25 -1.31
C LYS A 68 1.67 -14.26 -2.23
N LYS A 69 1.61 -15.54 -1.83
CA LYS A 69 0.89 -16.58 -2.59
C LYS A 69 -0.59 -16.25 -2.72
N ALA A 70 -1.23 -15.88 -1.60
CA ALA A 70 -2.63 -15.50 -1.59
C ALA A 70 -2.87 -14.26 -2.47
N ALA A 71 -2.05 -13.21 -2.33
CA ALA A 71 -2.17 -12.01 -3.15
C ALA A 71 -2.02 -12.31 -4.65
N GLN A 72 -1.03 -13.11 -5.01
CA GLN A 72 -0.78 -13.50 -6.41
C GLN A 72 -1.96 -14.26 -7.01
N PHE A 73 -2.55 -15.18 -6.28
CA PHE A 73 -3.71 -15.95 -6.75
C PHE A 73 -4.89 -15.03 -7.08
N PHE A 74 -5.17 -14.07 -6.22
CA PHE A 74 -6.27 -13.11 -6.44
C PHE A 74 -5.90 -11.95 -7.38
N GLY A 75 -4.71 -11.95 -7.97
CA GLY A 75 -4.25 -10.87 -8.86
C GLY A 75 -3.98 -9.56 -8.11
N GLY A 76 -3.64 -9.64 -6.83
CA GLY A 76 -3.35 -8.49 -5.97
C GLY A 76 -1.86 -8.32 -5.68
N GLN A 77 -1.54 -7.21 -5.03
CA GLN A 77 -0.20 -6.85 -4.58
C GLN A 77 -0.09 -6.88 -3.05
N VAL A 78 1.13 -7.12 -2.54
CA VAL A 78 1.39 -7.10 -1.11
C VAL A 78 1.96 -5.76 -0.69
N GLY A 79 1.25 -5.12 0.25
CA GLY A 79 1.72 -3.92 0.93
C GLY A 79 2.05 -4.17 2.40
N CYS A 80 2.77 -3.26 3.02
CA CYS A 80 3.10 -3.37 4.43
C CYS A 80 3.03 -2.06 5.18
N SER A 81 2.84 -2.18 6.49
CA SER A 81 2.98 -1.05 7.41
C SER A 81 4.46 -0.78 7.71
N ARG A 82 4.76 0.43 8.20
CA ARG A 82 6.12 0.86 8.52
C ARG A 82 6.88 -0.08 9.46
N PRO A 83 6.28 -0.65 10.53
CA PRO A 83 6.99 -1.62 11.37
C PRO A 83 7.50 -2.84 10.60
N VAL A 84 6.68 -3.43 9.73
CA VAL A 84 7.06 -4.60 8.91
C VAL A 84 8.22 -4.27 7.96
N PHE A 85 8.21 -3.06 7.37
CA PHE A 85 9.32 -2.55 6.58
C PHE A 85 10.59 -2.38 7.41
N MET A 86 10.49 -1.79 8.62
CA MET A 86 11.64 -1.59 9.51
C MET A 86 12.25 -2.90 10.01
N ASP A 87 11.43 -3.97 10.15
CA ASP A 87 11.87 -5.31 10.48
C ASP A 87 12.52 -6.05 9.28
N GLY A 88 12.57 -5.41 8.11
CA GLY A 88 13.21 -5.94 6.89
C GLY A 88 12.49 -7.13 6.26
N LEU A 89 11.20 -7.31 6.55
CA LEU A 89 10.39 -8.40 5.99
C LEU A 89 9.92 -8.09 4.56
N LEU A 90 9.69 -6.82 4.25
CA LEU A 90 9.32 -6.31 2.93
C LEU A 90 10.10 -5.02 2.65
N GLY A 91 10.32 -4.73 1.38
CA GLY A 91 11.07 -3.56 0.94
C GLY A 91 10.23 -2.28 0.84
N ALA A 92 10.88 -1.19 0.43
CA ALA A 92 10.25 0.13 0.31
C ALA A 92 9.15 0.17 -0.76
N GLU A 93 9.24 -0.68 -1.76
CA GLU A 93 8.26 -0.86 -2.83
C GLU A 93 6.89 -1.34 -2.31
N SER A 94 6.87 -1.99 -1.15
CA SER A 94 5.65 -2.47 -0.48
C SER A 94 5.15 -1.54 0.63
N LEU A 95 5.89 -0.48 0.97
CA LEU A 95 5.55 0.40 2.10
C LEU A 95 4.32 1.25 1.78
N ILE A 96 3.29 1.15 2.62
CA ILE A 96 2.06 1.95 2.54
C ILE A 96 2.07 3.07 3.58
N GLY A 97 1.60 4.25 3.17
CA GLY A 97 1.36 5.38 4.07
C GLY A 97 2.10 6.65 3.67
N MET A 98 2.14 7.62 4.57
CA MET A 98 2.74 8.95 4.31
C MET A 98 4.22 8.90 3.91
N SER A 99 4.96 7.88 4.33
CA SER A 99 6.38 7.68 3.97
C SER A 99 6.58 6.63 2.87
N GLY A 100 5.51 6.16 2.24
CA GLY A 100 5.51 5.14 1.21
C GLY A 100 4.49 5.46 0.13
N HIS A 101 3.80 4.43 -0.34
CA HIS A 101 2.80 4.57 -1.39
C HIS A 101 1.46 5.05 -0.85
N LEU A 102 0.82 5.94 -1.60
CA LEU A 102 -0.58 6.32 -1.44
C LEU A 102 -1.39 5.53 -2.46
N CYS A 103 -2.19 4.61 -1.97
CA CYS A 103 -2.92 3.64 -2.78
C CYS A 103 -4.42 3.97 -2.82
N SER A 104 -5.08 3.59 -3.90
CA SER A 104 -6.52 3.73 -4.06
C SER A 104 -7.14 2.48 -4.70
N PRO A 105 -6.91 1.29 -4.12
CA PRO A 105 -7.40 0.04 -4.68
C PRO A 105 -8.93 -0.07 -4.59
N SER A 106 -9.50 -0.92 -5.41
CA SER A 106 -10.91 -1.33 -5.28
C SER A 106 -11.15 -2.07 -3.97
N CYS A 107 -10.15 -2.85 -3.51
CA CYS A 107 -10.21 -3.52 -2.21
C CYS A 107 -8.84 -3.55 -1.53
N CYS A 108 -8.81 -3.23 -0.24
CA CYS A 108 -7.64 -3.35 0.62
C CYS A 108 -7.96 -4.28 1.79
N LEU A 109 -7.35 -5.46 1.82
CA LEU A 109 -7.41 -6.37 2.97
C LEU A 109 -6.21 -6.07 3.87
N THR A 110 -6.47 -5.64 5.09
CA THR A 110 -5.42 -5.37 6.08
C THR A 110 -5.39 -6.46 7.14
N ILE A 111 -4.23 -7.08 7.37
CA ILE A 111 -4.05 -8.17 8.33
C ILE A 111 -3.03 -7.76 9.39
N GLY A 112 -3.48 -7.70 10.65
CA GLY A 112 -2.64 -7.35 11.79
C GLY A 112 -2.11 -5.91 11.78
N VAL A 113 -2.77 -5.01 11.07
CA VAL A 113 -2.47 -3.58 11.02
C VAL A 113 -3.22 -2.86 12.13
N SER A 114 -2.53 -2.02 12.90
CA SER A 114 -3.17 -1.26 13.99
C SER A 114 -4.02 -0.07 13.52
N GLY A 115 -3.74 0.48 12.33
CA GLY A 115 -4.44 1.67 11.83
C GLY A 115 -3.84 2.99 12.31
N ALA A 116 -2.52 3.08 12.41
CA ALA A 116 -1.85 4.35 12.66
C ALA A 116 -2.17 5.37 11.55
N ALA A 117 -2.36 6.64 11.91
CA ALA A 117 -2.78 7.70 10.98
C ALA A 117 -1.91 7.79 9.72
N ALA A 118 -0.59 7.57 9.86
CA ALA A 118 0.34 7.58 8.73
C ALA A 118 0.09 6.44 7.74
N PHE A 119 -0.35 5.27 8.21
CA PHE A 119 -0.74 4.14 7.37
C PHE A 119 -2.11 4.39 6.73
N LEU A 120 -3.08 4.83 7.53
CA LEU A 120 -4.44 5.12 7.06
C LEU A 120 -4.44 6.14 5.92
N ALA A 121 -3.59 7.17 5.98
CA ALA A 121 -3.42 8.11 4.88
C ALA A 121 -3.06 7.43 3.55
N GLY A 122 -2.37 6.28 3.61
CA GLY A 122 -1.99 5.49 2.43
C GLY A 122 -3.11 4.71 1.79
N ILE A 123 -4.19 4.39 2.52
CA ILE A 123 -5.30 3.55 2.03
C ILE A 123 -6.67 4.23 2.11
N GLN A 124 -6.76 5.45 2.61
CA GLN A 124 -8.04 6.16 2.81
C GLN A 124 -8.87 6.37 1.55
N LYS A 125 -8.26 6.23 0.37
CA LYS A 125 -8.93 6.31 -0.93
C LYS A 125 -9.34 4.94 -1.48
N SER A 126 -9.10 3.86 -0.74
CA SER A 126 -9.60 2.53 -1.11
C SER A 126 -11.12 2.55 -1.19
N ARG A 127 -11.67 1.89 -2.19
CA ARG A 127 -13.13 1.78 -2.32
C ARG A 127 -13.74 0.90 -1.24
N LYS A 128 -12.98 -0.14 -0.79
CA LYS A 128 -13.35 -1.03 0.28
C LYS A 128 -12.13 -1.39 1.14
N ILE A 129 -12.31 -1.35 2.45
CA ILE A 129 -11.28 -1.74 3.41
C ILE A 129 -11.84 -2.87 4.26
N ILE A 130 -11.16 -4.02 4.23
CA ILE A 130 -11.42 -5.17 5.10
C ILE A 130 -10.28 -5.23 6.12
N ALA A 131 -10.59 -5.27 7.39
CA ALA A 131 -9.60 -5.27 8.45
C ALA A 131 -9.68 -6.53 9.31
N VAL A 132 -8.55 -7.18 9.51
CA VAL A 132 -8.37 -8.31 10.43
C VAL A 132 -7.40 -7.89 11.54
N ASN A 133 -7.83 -7.96 12.79
CA ASN A 133 -6.98 -7.69 13.94
C ASN A 133 -7.48 -8.45 15.17
N THR A 134 -6.57 -8.85 16.04
CA THR A 134 -6.90 -9.48 17.34
C THR A 134 -7.37 -8.46 18.37
N ASP A 135 -6.92 -7.21 18.26
CA ASP A 135 -7.33 -6.13 19.16
C ASP A 135 -8.60 -5.46 18.64
N GLU A 136 -9.73 -5.73 19.29
CA GLU A 136 -11.03 -5.14 18.97
C GLU A 136 -11.05 -3.60 19.02
N LYS A 137 -10.10 -3.00 19.76
CA LYS A 137 -9.95 -1.54 19.91
C LYS A 137 -8.97 -0.93 18.94
N ALA A 138 -8.41 -1.73 18.04
CA ALA A 138 -7.46 -1.23 17.04
C ALA A 138 -8.10 -0.10 16.20
N PRO A 139 -7.43 1.04 16.04
CA PRO A 139 -7.95 2.18 15.27
C PRO A 139 -8.35 1.85 13.83
N ILE A 140 -7.81 0.78 13.23
CA ILE A 140 -8.16 0.34 11.88
C ILE A 140 -9.66 0.07 11.74
N PHE A 141 -10.32 -0.43 12.79
CA PHE A 141 -11.75 -0.74 12.76
C PHE A 141 -12.66 0.50 12.65
N SER A 142 -12.17 1.67 13.03
CA SER A 142 -12.91 2.91 12.82
C SER A 142 -12.92 3.40 11.37
N CYS A 143 -12.09 2.82 10.50
CA CYS A 143 -11.88 3.23 9.11
C CYS A 143 -12.16 2.12 8.10
N CYS A 144 -12.53 0.90 8.55
CA CYS A 144 -12.82 -0.20 7.65
C CYS A 144 -14.32 -0.33 7.36
N ASP A 145 -14.65 -0.94 6.22
CA ASP A 145 -16.03 -1.30 5.85
C ASP A 145 -16.45 -2.65 6.48
N ILE A 146 -15.47 -3.56 6.60
CA ILE A 146 -15.67 -4.88 7.21
C ILE A 146 -14.54 -5.11 8.20
N GLY A 147 -14.89 -5.35 9.47
CA GLY A 147 -13.96 -5.68 10.54
C GLY A 147 -14.09 -7.14 10.97
N ILE A 148 -12.99 -7.85 11.06
CA ILE A 148 -12.90 -9.22 11.55
C ILE A 148 -11.99 -9.22 12.77
N ILE A 149 -12.53 -9.58 13.93
CA ILE A 149 -11.74 -9.77 15.14
C ILE A 149 -11.23 -11.21 15.14
N GLY A 150 -9.94 -11.40 14.95
CA GLY A 150 -9.34 -12.72 14.86
C GLY A 150 -7.85 -12.68 14.60
N ASP A 151 -7.23 -13.85 14.64
CA ASP A 151 -5.81 -14.01 14.32
C ASP A 151 -5.61 -13.94 12.80
N GLY A 152 -4.71 -13.04 12.38
CA GLY A 152 -4.38 -12.87 10.96
C GLY A 152 -3.80 -14.12 10.32
N ARG A 153 -3.10 -14.96 11.11
CA ARG A 153 -2.56 -16.24 10.63
C ARG A 153 -3.68 -17.24 10.30
N GLU A 154 -4.65 -17.37 11.20
CA GLU A 154 -5.78 -18.27 10.99
C GLU A 154 -6.58 -17.89 9.74
N ILE A 155 -6.80 -16.59 9.55
CA ILE A 155 -7.49 -16.08 8.35
C ILE A 155 -6.67 -16.36 7.08
N LEU A 156 -5.35 -16.20 7.14
CA LEU A 156 -4.47 -16.49 6.00
C LEU A 156 -4.45 -17.98 5.66
N ASP A 157 -4.37 -18.83 6.67
CA ASP A 157 -4.41 -20.29 6.50
C ASP A 157 -5.73 -20.74 5.87
N GLU A 158 -6.86 -20.17 6.29
CA GLU A 158 -8.17 -20.47 5.69
C GLU A 158 -8.27 -19.99 4.23
N LEU A 159 -7.71 -18.81 3.93
CA LEU A 159 -7.62 -18.34 2.55
C LEU A 159 -6.80 -19.31 1.69
N LEU A 160 -5.66 -19.76 2.16
CA LEU A 160 -4.80 -20.70 1.41
C LEU A 160 -5.47 -22.06 1.18
N LYS A 161 -6.19 -22.58 2.17
CA LYS A 161 -6.98 -23.83 1.97
C LYS A 161 -8.00 -23.68 0.86
N ARG A 162 -8.75 -22.58 0.83
CA ARG A 162 -9.74 -22.35 -0.23
C ARG A 162 -9.09 -22.25 -1.61
N LEU A 163 -7.87 -21.72 -1.70
CA LEU A 163 -7.12 -21.69 -2.95
C LEU A 163 -6.74 -23.10 -3.42
N GLU A 164 -6.36 -23.98 -2.50
CA GLU A 164 -6.03 -25.37 -2.80
C GLU A 164 -7.29 -26.15 -3.27
N ASP A 165 -8.42 -25.92 -2.61
CA ASP A 165 -9.69 -26.54 -2.97
C ASP A 165 -10.16 -26.11 -4.37
N GLU A 166 -10.11 -24.81 -4.69
CA GLU A 166 -10.48 -24.29 -6.02
C GLU A 166 -9.56 -24.81 -7.14
N ASN A 167 -8.27 -24.96 -6.88
CA ASN A 167 -7.34 -25.54 -7.86
C ASN A 167 -7.64 -27.02 -8.14
N ASN A 168 -8.03 -27.78 -7.10
CA ASN A 168 -8.37 -29.19 -7.24
C ASN A 168 -9.70 -29.42 -7.97
N GLU A 169 -10.62 -28.45 -7.94
CA GLU A 169 -11.91 -28.54 -8.67
C GLU A 169 -11.78 -28.15 -10.15
N MET A 170 -10.68 -27.52 -10.55
CA MET A 170 -10.42 -27.10 -11.93
C MET A 170 -9.57 -28.12 -12.74
N GLU A 171 -9.02 -29.16 -12.10
CA GLU A 171 -8.32 -30.27 -12.74
C GLU A 171 -9.28 -31.46 -13.03
#